data_2311c09537d8f0f46a266d4a146ec227
#
_entry.id   2311c09537d8f0f46a266d4a146ec227
#
_cell.length_a   1.000
_cell.length_b   1.000
_cell.length_c   1.000
_cell.angle_alpha   90.00
_cell.angle_beta   90.00
_cell.angle_gamma   90.00
#
_symmetry.space_group_name_H-M   'P 1'
#
loop_
_entity.id
_entity.type
_entity.pdbx_description
1 polymer ?
#
loop_
_entity_poly.entity_id
_entity_poly.type
_entity_poly.pdbx_seq_one_letter_code
_entity_poly.pdbx_strand_id
1 'polypeptide(L)'
;MGIDITIRSYDRQLLIYVVILAIIGTVMLYSASWYESYTRSNGHTDMLYLQGHLKRLIVAVVFLFGFLVVDFRELKKIAPHLIIMAILLLMITKGYDYYLYRNWNHPARWLYIGSFSLQTSDIARFSVLLYIAYYIDKKRVGIENFNAGLLPVLAVLSVIMCLIIIQPDFSTAIMIGILGITILYVGGVKLLQLSLSTALGLLVSIPILLSKPYRIERILSYFNPTDIKTAGYQAHQSLISLGHGGWFGVGLGSSIEKNQFLPTPHTDFIFAIIGEELGFMLGSVPILTLFLLIFLRGIKISKECTDPFGVLLAVGISVNLILYAFVNAAVVTGLLPVTGLPMPMVSYGGSGMVVNLAMIGILLNISQARRTVGNRNTWSPLPYGQ
;
A
#
# COMPACT_ATOMS: atom_id res chain seq x y z
N MET A 1 -11.33 13.84 -30.01
CA MET A 1 -11.44 14.13 -28.57
C MET A 1 -10.06 14.60 -28.13
N GLY A 2 -9.81 15.91 -28.10
CA GLY A 2 -8.48 16.46 -27.75
C GLY A 2 -8.25 16.30 -26.27
N ILE A 3 -7.15 15.68 -25.87
CA ILE A 3 -6.67 15.67 -24.49
C ILE A 3 -6.11 17.07 -24.25
N ASP A 4 -6.82 17.90 -23.50
CA ASP A 4 -6.34 19.22 -23.08
C ASP A 4 -5.17 19.04 -22.09
N ILE A 5 -3.96 19.05 -22.63
CA ILE A 5 -2.70 18.94 -21.87
C ILE A 5 -2.35 20.34 -21.34
N THR A 6 -3.08 20.85 -20.37
CA THR A 6 -2.69 22.04 -19.64
C THR A 6 -2.19 21.64 -18.27
N ILE A 7 -0.86 21.60 -18.08
CA ILE A 7 -0.25 21.43 -16.75
C ILE A 7 -0.54 22.68 -15.93
N ARG A 8 -1.60 22.65 -15.12
CA ARG A 8 -1.91 23.66 -14.11
C ARG A 8 -0.95 23.48 -12.91
N SER A 9 -0.89 24.46 -12.02
CA SER A 9 -0.03 24.38 -10.84
C SER A 9 -0.40 23.20 -9.93
N TYR A 10 0.44 22.18 -9.89
CA TYR A 10 0.33 21.02 -8.99
C TYR A 10 1.01 21.29 -7.64
N ASP A 11 0.77 20.41 -6.65
CA ASP A 11 1.36 20.50 -5.32
C ASP A 11 2.86 20.12 -5.34
N ARG A 12 3.74 21.13 -5.44
CA ARG A 12 5.20 20.94 -5.47
C ARG A 12 5.74 20.31 -4.19
N GLN A 13 5.15 20.61 -3.01
CA GLN A 13 5.63 20.08 -1.74
C GLN A 13 5.40 18.56 -1.67
N LEU A 14 4.22 18.09 -2.11
CA LEU A 14 3.94 16.67 -2.21
C LEU A 14 4.97 15.97 -3.09
N LEU A 15 5.26 16.51 -4.28
CA LEU A 15 6.24 15.92 -5.18
C LEU A 15 7.65 15.88 -4.54
N ILE A 16 8.07 16.95 -3.87
CA ILE A 16 9.39 17.00 -3.18
C ILE A 16 9.47 15.90 -2.12
N TYR A 17 8.46 15.72 -1.27
CA TYR A 17 8.47 14.68 -0.24
C TYR A 17 8.57 13.27 -0.83
N VAL A 18 7.84 13.04 -1.93
CA VAL A 18 7.89 11.75 -2.65
C VAL A 18 9.27 11.50 -3.26
N VAL A 19 9.88 12.52 -3.87
CA VAL A 19 11.23 12.40 -4.46
C VAL A 19 12.27 12.12 -3.38
N ILE A 20 12.23 12.86 -2.26
CA ILE A 20 13.15 12.63 -1.14
C ILE A 20 13.00 11.19 -0.63
N LEU A 21 11.75 10.71 -0.43
CA LEU A 21 11.49 9.36 0.05
C LEU A 21 12.00 8.30 -0.93
N ALA A 22 11.79 8.50 -2.24
CA ALA A 22 12.27 7.58 -3.28
C ALA A 22 13.81 7.54 -3.36
N ILE A 23 14.49 8.68 -3.16
CA ILE A 23 15.96 8.75 -3.11
C ILE A 23 16.47 7.98 -1.89
N ILE A 24 15.95 8.28 -0.69
CA ILE A 24 16.33 7.58 0.54
C ILE A 24 16.06 6.08 0.39
N GLY A 25 14.88 5.69 -0.10
CA GLY A 25 14.51 4.30 -0.34
C GLY A 25 15.48 3.59 -1.28
N THR A 26 15.89 4.24 -2.38
CA THR A 26 16.85 3.66 -3.35
C THR A 26 18.24 3.45 -2.74
N VAL A 27 18.74 4.43 -1.98
CA VAL A 27 20.03 4.33 -1.29
C VAL A 27 20.00 3.21 -0.25
N MET A 28 18.98 3.19 0.59
CA MET A 28 18.85 2.19 1.65
C MET A 28 18.56 0.79 1.09
N LEU A 29 17.86 0.69 -0.03
CA LEU A 29 17.68 -0.57 -0.73
C LEU A 29 19.02 -1.16 -1.20
N TYR A 30 19.89 -0.34 -1.80
CA TYR A 30 21.24 -0.79 -2.18
C TYR A 30 21.98 -1.30 -0.97
N SER A 31 22.01 -0.51 0.13
CA SER A 31 22.68 -0.92 1.36
C SER A 31 22.11 -2.22 1.94
N ALA A 32 20.77 -2.39 1.96
CA ALA A 32 20.13 -3.58 2.50
C ALA A 32 20.27 -4.83 1.61
N SER A 33 20.56 -4.67 0.31
CA SER A 33 20.52 -5.78 -0.66
C SER A 33 21.88 -6.15 -1.28
N TRP A 34 22.95 -5.40 -1.04
CA TRP A 34 24.23 -5.63 -1.70
C TRP A 34 24.80 -7.02 -1.43
N TYR A 35 24.73 -7.49 -0.17
CA TYR A 35 25.27 -8.78 0.23
C TYR A 35 24.50 -9.94 -0.42
N GLU A 36 23.17 -9.88 -0.40
CA GLU A 36 22.33 -10.89 -1.06
C GLU A 36 22.49 -10.84 -2.59
N SER A 37 22.65 -9.65 -3.18
CA SER A 37 22.97 -9.49 -4.60
C SER A 37 24.30 -10.19 -4.95
N TYR A 38 25.33 -9.97 -4.15
CA TYR A 38 26.65 -10.58 -4.35
C TYR A 38 26.58 -12.09 -4.23
N THR A 39 25.91 -12.60 -3.21
CA THR A 39 25.75 -14.06 -2.98
C THR A 39 24.93 -14.72 -4.10
N ARG A 40 23.80 -14.13 -4.51
CA ARG A 40 22.97 -14.66 -5.60
C ARG A 40 23.62 -14.61 -6.97
N SER A 41 24.51 -13.65 -7.21
CA SER A 41 25.25 -13.52 -8.46
C SER A 41 26.53 -14.36 -8.49
N ASN A 42 26.76 -15.23 -7.49
CA ASN A 42 28.01 -15.99 -7.33
C ASN A 42 29.27 -15.09 -7.36
N GLY A 43 29.18 -13.91 -6.75
CA GLY A 43 30.26 -12.94 -6.68
C GLY A 43 30.44 -12.03 -7.91
N HIS A 44 29.54 -12.10 -8.90
CA HIS A 44 29.66 -11.29 -10.13
C HIS A 44 29.19 -9.83 -9.96
N THR A 45 28.17 -9.57 -9.14
CA THR A 45 27.65 -8.21 -8.93
C THR A 45 26.94 -8.06 -7.59
N ASP A 46 27.11 -6.91 -6.98
CA ASP A 46 26.42 -6.48 -5.77
C ASP A 46 25.15 -5.65 -6.08
N MET A 47 24.87 -5.35 -7.37
CA MET A 47 23.82 -4.43 -7.82
C MET A 47 22.58 -5.14 -8.40
N LEU A 48 22.43 -6.45 -8.25
CA LEU A 48 21.33 -7.21 -8.86
C LEU A 48 19.96 -6.64 -8.51
N TYR A 49 19.70 -6.42 -7.23
CA TYR A 49 18.43 -5.85 -6.76
C TYR A 49 18.30 -4.36 -7.08
N LEU A 50 19.40 -3.58 -6.99
CA LEU A 50 19.37 -2.17 -7.36
C LEU A 50 19.00 -1.97 -8.84
N GLN A 51 19.60 -2.73 -9.75
CA GLN A 51 19.27 -2.66 -11.18
C GLN A 51 17.79 -3.02 -11.43
N GLY A 52 17.29 -4.07 -10.76
CA GLY A 52 15.87 -4.42 -10.81
C GLY A 52 14.96 -3.31 -10.29
N HIS A 53 15.35 -2.66 -9.19
CA HIS A 53 14.62 -1.55 -8.61
C HIS A 53 14.59 -0.32 -9.52
N LEU A 54 15.75 0.09 -10.08
CA LEU A 54 15.85 1.24 -10.98
C LEU A 54 14.99 1.07 -12.24
N LYS A 55 14.98 -0.12 -12.86
CA LYS A 55 14.09 -0.41 -13.99
C LYS A 55 12.61 -0.20 -13.63
N ARG A 56 12.18 -0.67 -12.46
CA ARG A 56 10.80 -0.51 -11.97
C ARG A 56 10.49 0.93 -11.58
N LEU A 57 11.47 1.64 -11.00
CA LEU A 57 11.33 3.06 -10.65
C LEU A 57 11.13 3.92 -11.90
N ILE A 58 11.87 3.66 -12.99
CA ILE A 58 11.66 4.35 -14.28
C ILE A 58 10.22 4.14 -14.76
N VAL A 59 9.75 2.89 -14.80
CA VAL A 59 8.37 2.58 -15.18
C VAL A 59 7.38 3.30 -14.27
N ALA A 60 7.61 3.27 -12.95
CA ALA A 60 6.75 3.91 -11.97
C ALA A 60 6.68 5.44 -12.13
N VAL A 61 7.81 6.09 -12.47
CA VAL A 61 7.88 7.52 -12.78
C VAL A 61 7.10 7.86 -14.07
N VAL A 62 7.18 7.02 -15.09
CA VAL A 62 6.36 7.17 -16.31
C VAL A 62 4.87 7.12 -15.96
N PHE A 63 4.44 6.18 -15.12
CA PHE A 63 3.04 6.10 -14.67
C PHE A 63 2.65 7.31 -13.81
N LEU A 64 3.54 7.80 -12.93
CA LEU A 64 3.29 9.03 -12.15
C LEU A 64 2.99 10.21 -13.07
N PHE A 65 3.86 10.47 -14.05
CA PHE A 65 3.64 11.58 -14.99
C PHE A 65 2.46 11.33 -15.92
N GLY A 66 2.21 10.09 -16.35
CA GLY A 66 1.03 9.73 -17.13
C GLY A 66 -0.26 10.10 -16.39
N PHE A 67 -0.40 9.71 -15.13
CA PHE A 67 -1.57 10.05 -14.31
C PHE A 67 -1.59 11.50 -13.83
N LEU A 68 -0.46 12.19 -13.78
CA LEU A 68 -0.42 13.64 -13.54
C LEU A 68 -1.11 14.43 -14.66
N VAL A 69 -0.99 13.97 -15.90
CA VAL A 69 -1.51 14.65 -17.10
C VAL A 69 -2.96 14.27 -17.40
N VAL A 70 -3.33 13.00 -17.23
CA VAL A 70 -4.69 12.49 -17.49
C VAL A 70 -5.65 12.98 -16.41
N ASP A 71 -6.74 13.66 -16.80
CA ASP A 71 -7.74 14.13 -15.83
C ASP A 71 -8.31 12.97 -15.01
N PHE A 72 -8.20 13.06 -13.69
CA PHE A 72 -8.68 12.03 -12.76
C PHE A 72 -10.17 11.70 -12.95
N ARG A 73 -10.98 12.63 -13.50
CA ARG A 73 -12.39 12.39 -13.80
C ARG A 73 -12.61 11.32 -14.86
N GLU A 74 -11.67 11.12 -15.78
CA GLU A 74 -11.73 10.04 -16.77
C GLU A 74 -11.64 8.66 -16.11
N LEU A 75 -10.99 8.58 -14.94
CA LEU A 75 -10.90 7.34 -14.16
C LEU A 75 -12.28 6.83 -13.70
N LYS A 76 -13.29 7.73 -13.58
CA LYS A 76 -14.67 7.33 -13.29
C LYS A 76 -15.22 6.36 -14.34
N LYS A 77 -14.87 6.57 -15.62
CA LYS A 77 -15.37 5.76 -16.73
C LYS A 77 -14.79 4.35 -16.72
N ILE A 78 -13.53 4.22 -16.28
CA ILE A 78 -12.81 2.94 -16.30
C ILE A 78 -12.91 2.18 -14.96
N ALA A 79 -13.31 2.83 -13.87
CA ALA A 79 -13.36 2.21 -12.53
C ALA A 79 -14.17 0.90 -12.47
N PRO A 80 -15.38 0.79 -13.10
CA PRO A 80 -16.13 -0.48 -13.12
C PRO A 80 -15.42 -1.59 -13.91
N HIS A 81 -14.70 -1.24 -14.97
CA HIS A 81 -13.95 -2.20 -15.78
C HIS A 81 -12.68 -2.66 -15.06
N LEU A 82 -12.00 -1.74 -14.35
CA LEU A 82 -10.80 -2.05 -13.57
C LEU A 82 -11.09 -3.03 -12.42
N ILE A 83 -12.24 -2.91 -11.75
CA ILE A 83 -12.58 -3.83 -10.66
C ILE A 83 -12.87 -5.24 -11.21
N ILE A 84 -13.56 -5.35 -12.35
CA ILE A 84 -13.79 -6.63 -13.02
C ILE A 84 -12.46 -7.23 -13.48
N MET A 85 -11.59 -6.42 -14.09
CA MET A 85 -10.25 -6.86 -14.51
C MET A 85 -9.43 -7.34 -13.31
N ALA A 86 -9.48 -6.64 -12.17
CA ALA A 86 -8.78 -7.06 -10.96
C ALA A 86 -9.28 -8.41 -10.43
N ILE A 87 -10.60 -8.64 -10.42
CA ILE A 87 -11.20 -9.93 -10.04
C ILE A 87 -10.72 -11.04 -10.98
N LEU A 88 -10.74 -10.80 -12.29
CA LEU A 88 -10.25 -11.76 -13.29
C LEU A 88 -8.76 -12.06 -13.10
N LEU A 89 -7.93 -11.04 -12.89
CA LEU A 89 -6.49 -11.22 -12.64
C LEU A 89 -6.22 -12.04 -11.37
N LEU A 90 -6.96 -11.78 -10.29
CA LEU A 90 -6.84 -12.58 -9.06
C LEU A 90 -7.21 -14.04 -9.31
N MET A 91 -8.28 -14.32 -10.05
CA MET A 91 -8.69 -15.69 -10.40
C MET A 91 -7.65 -16.36 -11.32
N ILE A 92 -7.17 -15.67 -12.34
CA ILE A 92 -6.15 -16.18 -13.27
C ILE A 92 -4.87 -16.51 -12.52
N THR A 93 -4.41 -15.63 -11.62
CA THR A 93 -3.19 -15.87 -10.82
C THR A 93 -3.30 -17.16 -10.03
N LYS A 94 -4.42 -17.38 -9.35
CA LYS A 94 -4.63 -18.61 -8.57
C LYS A 94 -4.81 -19.84 -9.44
N GLY A 95 -5.54 -19.71 -10.52
CA GLY A 95 -5.75 -20.81 -11.50
C GLY A 95 -4.44 -21.24 -12.15
N TYR A 96 -3.60 -20.28 -12.59
CA TYR A 96 -2.30 -20.53 -13.20
C TYR A 96 -1.33 -21.21 -12.23
N ASP A 97 -1.28 -20.73 -11.00
CA ASP A 97 -0.47 -21.35 -9.96
C ASP A 97 -0.91 -22.79 -9.65
N TYR A 98 -2.22 -23.03 -9.53
CA TYR A 98 -2.74 -24.38 -9.37
C TYR A 98 -2.42 -25.28 -10.55
N TYR A 99 -2.47 -24.77 -11.78
CA TYR A 99 -2.09 -25.53 -12.97
C TYR A 99 -0.62 -25.96 -12.92
N LEU A 100 0.28 -25.08 -12.47
CA LEU A 100 1.72 -25.36 -12.39
C LEU A 100 2.08 -26.32 -11.23
N TYR A 101 1.57 -26.06 -10.04
CA TYR A 101 2.03 -26.73 -8.83
C TYR A 101 1.08 -27.81 -8.31
N ARG A 102 -0.14 -27.90 -8.88
CA ARG A 102 -1.20 -28.85 -8.44
C ARG A 102 -1.49 -28.79 -6.92
N ASN A 103 -1.21 -27.66 -6.30
CA ASN A 103 -1.34 -27.45 -4.86
C ASN A 103 -2.09 -26.15 -4.55
N TRP A 104 -3.30 -26.25 -4.02
CA TRP A 104 -4.12 -25.10 -3.63
C TRP A 104 -3.50 -24.26 -2.49
N ASN A 105 -2.61 -24.83 -1.70
CA ASN A 105 -1.95 -24.13 -0.59
C ASN A 105 -0.68 -23.38 -1.03
N HIS A 106 -0.25 -23.53 -2.29
CA HIS A 106 0.89 -22.80 -2.81
C HIS A 106 0.58 -21.28 -2.82
N PRO A 107 1.53 -20.40 -2.39
CA PRO A 107 1.32 -18.96 -2.31
C PRO A 107 1.35 -18.29 -3.70
N ALA A 108 0.20 -18.20 -4.34
CA ALA A 108 -0.01 -17.65 -5.68
C ALA A 108 -0.27 -16.14 -5.63
N ARG A 109 0.76 -15.33 -5.42
CA ARG A 109 0.59 -13.87 -5.30
C ARG A 109 1.08 -13.11 -6.52
N TRP A 110 1.95 -13.71 -7.33
CA TRP A 110 2.70 -13.07 -8.38
C TRP A 110 2.41 -13.69 -9.74
N LEU A 111 2.17 -12.83 -10.74
CA LEU A 111 2.22 -13.21 -12.15
C LEU A 111 3.56 -12.76 -12.73
N TYR A 112 4.29 -13.69 -13.32
CA TYR A 112 5.56 -13.41 -13.98
C TYR A 112 5.31 -13.21 -15.48
N ILE A 113 5.59 -12.00 -15.97
CA ILE A 113 5.48 -11.65 -17.39
C ILE A 113 6.89 -11.30 -17.87
N GLY A 114 7.61 -12.28 -18.39
CA GLY A 114 9.03 -12.15 -18.67
C GLY A 114 9.85 -11.87 -17.41
N SER A 115 10.60 -10.77 -17.39
CA SER A 115 11.37 -10.32 -16.22
C SER A 115 10.57 -9.47 -15.23
N PHE A 116 9.31 -9.18 -15.51
CA PHE A 116 8.45 -8.34 -14.67
C PHE A 116 7.54 -9.19 -13.77
N SER A 117 7.59 -8.96 -12.47
CA SER A 117 6.73 -9.61 -11.50
C SER A 117 5.57 -8.67 -11.11
N LEU A 118 4.36 -9.10 -11.39
CA LEU A 118 3.13 -8.37 -11.09
C LEU A 118 2.40 -9.01 -9.92
N GLN A 119 2.24 -8.28 -8.81
CA GLN A 119 1.40 -8.71 -7.71
C GLN A 119 -0.05 -8.27 -7.98
N THR A 120 -0.94 -9.22 -8.19
CA THR A 120 -2.32 -8.93 -8.60
C THR A 120 -3.13 -8.24 -7.50
N SER A 121 -2.78 -8.43 -6.23
CA SER A 121 -3.40 -7.72 -5.11
C SER A 121 -3.07 -6.21 -5.09
N ASP A 122 -1.95 -5.75 -5.68
CA ASP A 122 -1.67 -4.31 -5.81
C ASP A 122 -2.64 -3.64 -6.79
N ILE A 123 -2.92 -4.32 -7.93
CA ILE A 123 -3.94 -3.85 -8.88
C ILE A 123 -5.32 -3.88 -8.24
N ALA A 124 -5.64 -4.94 -7.50
CA ALA A 124 -6.91 -5.04 -6.79
C ALA A 124 -7.11 -3.90 -5.79
N ARG A 125 -6.06 -3.57 -5.02
CA ARG A 125 -6.06 -2.43 -4.08
C ARG A 125 -6.35 -1.11 -4.78
N PHE A 126 -5.67 -0.83 -5.89
CA PHE A 126 -5.89 0.37 -6.70
C PHE A 126 -7.32 0.40 -7.27
N SER A 127 -7.79 -0.73 -7.81
CA SER A 127 -9.13 -0.84 -8.38
C SER A 127 -10.23 -0.66 -7.35
N VAL A 128 -10.06 -1.16 -6.14
CA VAL A 128 -10.99 -0.97 -5.01
C VAL A 128 -11.10 0.50 -4.63
N LEU A 129 -9.97 1.22 -4.51
CA LEU A 129 -9.97 2.65 -4.23
C LEU A 129 -10.78 3.42 -5.28
N LEU A 130 -10.52 3.19 -6.55
CA LEU A 130 -11.24 3.82 -7.67
C LEU A 130 -12.72 3.45 -7.69
N TYR A 131 -13.03 2.17 -7.53
CA TYR A 131 -14.41 1.68 -7.61
C TYR A 131 -15.28 2.20 -6.49
N ILE A 132 -14.80 2.18 -5.24
CA ILE A 132 -15.58 2.69 -4.09
C ILE A 132 -15.81 4.19 -4.24
N ALA A 133 -14.78 4.96 -4.61
CA ALA A 133 -14.92 6.40 -4.84
C ALA A 133 -15.93 6.71 -5.98
N TYR A 134 -15.87 5.95 -7.09
CA TYR A 134 -16.82 6.04 -8.20
C TYR A 134 -18.24 5.70 -7.76
N TYR A 135 -18.42 4.61 -7.02
CA TYR A 135 -19.74 4.13 -6.61
C TYR A 135 -20.42 5.13 -5.66
N ILE A 136 -19.69 5.66 -4.70
CA ILE A 136 -20.21 6.68 -3.77
C ILE A 136 -20.58 7.95 -4.54
N ASP A 137 -19.74 8.41 -5.45
CA ASP A 137 -20.02 9.59 -6.28
C ASP A 137 -21.29 9.41 -7.12
N LYS A 138 -21.53 8.21 -7.68
CA LYS A 138 -22.71 7.85 -8.45
C LYS A 138 -23.98 7.73 -7.61
N LYS A 139 -23.86 7.26 -6.36
CA LYS A 139 -24.99 6.90 -5.47
C LYS A 139 -25.17 7.87 -4.31
N ARG A 140 -24.75 9.14 -4.43
CA ARG A 140 -24.75 10.14 -3.35
C ARG A 140 -26.04 10.18 -2.54
N VAL A 141 -27.20 10.17 -3.23
CA VAL A 141 -28.54 10.25 -2.65
C VAL A 141 -29.05 8.84 -2.31
N GLY A 142 -28.37 8.04 -1.60
CA GLY A 142 -28.87 6.69 -1.29
C GLY A 142 -27.80 5.78 -0.71
N ILE A 143 -26.59 6.31 -0.53
CA ILE A 143 -25.50 5.56 0.08
C ILE A 143 -25.80 5.17 1.53
N GLU A 144 -26.67 5.93 2.21
CA GLU A 144 -27.14 5.67 3.56
C GLU A 144 -28.10 4.48 3.66
N ASN A 145 -28.71 4.07 2.55
CA ASN A 145 -29.57 2.91 2.50
C ASN A 145 -28.72 1.64 2.45
N PHE A 146 -28.87 0.78 3.46
CA PHE A 146 -28.08 -0.44 3.57
C PHE A 146 -28.20 -1.32 2.31
N ASN A 147 -29.42 -1.65 1.87
CA ASN A 147 -29.64 -2.61 0.79
C ASN A 147 -29.24 -2.05 -0.60
N ALA A 148 -29.59 -0.80 -0.89
CA ALA A 148 -29.37 -0.22 -2.21
C ALA A 148 -28.04 0.53 -2.35
N GLY A 149 -27.48 1.00 -1.23
CA GLY A 149 -26.25 1.80 -1.17
C GLY A 149 -25.04 0.97 -0.73
N LEU A 150 -25.04 0.48 0.50
CA LEU A 150 -23.86 -0.11 1.13
C LEU A 150 -23.64 -1.57 0.71
N LEU A 151 -24.67 -2.41 0.67
CA LEU A 151 -24.54 -3.85 0.43
C LEU A 151 -23.84 -4.21 -0.89
N PRO A 152 -24.11 -3.55 -2.04
CA PRO A 152 -23.40 -3.87 -3.29
C PRO A 152 -21.90 -3.61 -3.22
N VAL A 153 -21.47 -2.54 -2.53
CA VAL A 153 -20.04 -2.23 -2.35
C VAL A 153 -19.38 -3.24 -1.43
N LEU A 154 -20.05 -3.59 -0.31
CA LEU A 154 -19.55 -4.62 0.60
C LEU A 154 -19.44 -5.98 -0.10
N ALA A 155 -20.36 -6.33 -0.98
CA ALA A 155 -20.31 -7.56 -1.75
C ALA A 155 -19.05 -7.61 -2.65
N VAL A 156 -18.78 -6.54 -3.41
CA VAL A 156 -17.58 -6.44 -4.26
C VAL A 156 -16.31 -6.49 -3.41
N LEU A 157 -16.27 -5.73 -2.31
CA LEU A 157 -15.13 -5.71 -1.39
C LEU A 157 -14.88 -7.11 -0.80
N SER A 158 -15.93 -7.80 -0.36
CA SER A 158 -15.84 -9.16 0.18
C SER A 158 -15.32 -10.16 -0.86
N VAL A 159 -15.78 -10.10 -2.11
CA VAL A 159 -15.30 -10.95 -3.19
C VAL A 159 -13.79 -10.78 -3.39
N ILE A 160 -13.30 -9.54 -3.46
CA ILE A 160 -11.87 -9.27 -3.64
C ILE A 160 -11.08 -9.75 -2.43
N MET A 161 -11.53 -9.46 -1.20
CA MET A 161 -10.87 -9.94 0.01
C MET A 161 -10.81 -11.47 0.05
N CYS A 162 -11.89 -12.17 -0.27
CA CYS A 162 -11.92 -13.63 -0.35
C CYS A 162 -10.91 -14.17 -1.37
N LEU A 163 -10.86 -13.60 -2.59
CA LEU A 163 -9.91 -14.03 -3.60
C LEU A 163 -8.45 -13.84 -3.16
N ILE A 164 -8.13 -12.74 -2.49
CA ILE A 164 -6.79 -12.47 -1.94
C ILE A 164 -6.48 -13.42 -0.77
N ILE A 165 -7.45 -13.76 0.07
CA ILE A 165 -7.29 -14.74 1.16
C ILE A 165 -7.01 -16.15 0.60
N ILE A 166 -7.63 -16.51 -0.52
CA ILE A 166 -7.38 -17.77 -1.24
C ILE A 166 -5.96 -17.81 -1.83
N GLN A 167 -5.34 -16.66 -2.10
CA GLN A 167 -3.94 -16.52 -2.53
C GLN A 167 -2.92 -16.51 -1.35
N PRO A 168 -3.20 -17.06 -0.20
CA PRO A 168 -2.65 -16.90 1.16
C PRO A 168 -2.04 -15.51 1.46
N ASP A 169 -2.79 -14.43 1.17
CA ASP A 169 -2.37 -13.05 1.47
C ASP A 169 -3.36 -12.33 2.39
N PHE A 170 -3.48 -12.84 3.62
CA PHE A 170 -4.45 -12.36 4.61
C PHE A 170 -4.21 -10.90 5.01
N SER A 171 -2.94 -10.49 5.14
CA SER A 171 -2.57 -9.14 5.54
C SER A 171 -3.03 -8.10 4.52
N THR A 172 -2.79 -8.34 3.23
CA THR A 172 -3.26 -7.44 2.16
C THR A 172 -4.79 -7.37 2.09
N ALA A 173 -5.49 -8.50 2.33
CA ALA A 173 -6.95 -8.50 2.37
C ALA A 173 -7.49 -7.60 3.49
N ILE A 174 -6.93 -7.68 4.70
CA ILE A 174 -7.29 -6.78 5.82
C ILE A 174 -7.02 -5.31 5.46
N MET A 175 -5.86 -5.01 4.87
CA MET A 175 -5.50 -3.64 4.48
C MET A 175 -6.51 -3.06 3.48
N ILE A 176 -6.92 -3.85 2.49
CA ILE A 176 -7.95 -3.44 1.52
C ILE A 176 -9.30 -3.24 2.21
N GLY A 177 -9.65 -4.09 3.17
CA GLY A 177 -10.85 -3.93 3.99
C GLY A 177 -10.85 -2.61 4.78
N ILE A 178 -9.77 -2.30 5.48
CA ILE A 178 -9.61 -1.04 6.23
C ILE A 178 -9.72 0.17 5.29
N LEU A 179 -9.07 0.13 4.12
CA LEU A 179 -9.16 1.18 3.11
C LEU A 179 -10.60 1.36 2.61
N GLY A 180 -11.28 0.27 2.30
CA GLY A 180 -12.67 0.29 1.83
C GLY A 180 -13.60 0.92 2.86
N ILE A 181 -13.49 0.51 4.13
CA ILE A 181 -14.28 1.07 5.25
C ILE A 181 -13.98 2.55 5.44
N THR A 182 -12.70 2.95 5.36
CA THR A 182 -12.31 4.36 5.50
C THR A 182 -12.95 5.24 4.42
N ILE A 183 -12.94 4.79 3.15
CA ILE A 183 -13.54 5.56 2.05
C ILE A 183 -15.07 5.60 2.19
N LEU A 184 -15.70 4.51 2.61
CA LEU A 184 -17.14 4.45 2.88
C LEU A 184 -17.54 5.40 4.02
N TYR A 185 -16.73 5.48 5.08
CA TYR A 185 -16.95 6.43 6.18
C TYR A 185 -16.89 7.89 5.70
N VAL A 186 -15.83 8.24 4.97
CA VAL A 186 -15.67 9.60 4.39
C VAL A 186 -16.77 9.88 3.36
N GLY A 187 -17.27 8.86 2.69
CA GLY A 187 -18.38 8.93 1.73
C GLY A 187 -19.76 9.14 2.35
N GLY A 188 -19.87 9.21 3.70
CA GLY A 188 -21.12 9.52 4.39
C GLY A 188 -21.98 8.31 4.75
N VAL A 189 -21.43 7.09 4.73
CA VAL A 189 -22.14 5.91 5.21
C VAL A 189 -22.32 6.00 6.73
N LYS A 190 -23.51 5.63 7.25
CA LYS A 190 -23.81 5.68 8.69
C LYS A 190 -22.82 4.84 9.50
N LEU A 191 -22.26 5.43 10.55
CA LEU A 191 -21.26 4.78 11.40
C LEU A 191 -21.76 3.45 11.98
N LEU A 192 -23.05 3.38 12.37
CA LEU A 192 -23.65 2.15 12.88
C LEU A 192 -23.61 1.02 11.84
N GLN A 193 -23.92 1.32 10.57
CA GLN A 193 -23.89 0.31 9.51
C GLN A 193 -22.45 -0.17 9.24
N LEU A 194 -21.48 0.76 9.25
CA LEU A 194 -20.06 0.43 9.10
C LEU A 194 -19.55 -0.40 10.26
N SER A 195 -19.86 -0.04 11.51
CA SER A 195 -19.41 -0.77 12.69
C SER A 195 -19.99 -2.19 12.72
N LEU A 196 -21.28 -2.35 12.40
CA LEU A 196 -21.92 -3.68 12.31
C LEU A 196 -21.31 -4.52 11.17
N SER A 197 -21.09 -3.92 9.99
CA SER A 197 -20.47 -4.62 8.86
C SER A 197 -19.03 -5.02 9.18
N THR A 198 -18.28 -4.16 9.85
CA THR A 198 -16.90 -4.43 10.29
C THR A 198 -16.86 -5.53 11.35
N ALA A 199 -17.77 -5.47 12.35
CA ALA A 199 -17.89 -6.51 13.38
C ALA A 199 -18.20 -7.87 12.76
N LEU A 200 -19.16 -7.92 11.81
CA LEU A 200 -19.47 -9.13 11.07
C LEU A 200 -18.26 -9.64 10.26
N GLY A 201 -17.56 -8.75 9.57
CA GLY A 201 -16.35 -9.08 8.81
C GLY A 201 -15.24 -9.65 9.71
N LEU A 202 -15.03 -9.06 10.88
CA LEU A 202 -14.09 -9.57 11.88
C LEU A 202 -14.51 -10.95 12.41
N LEU A 203 -15.79 -11.13 12.73
CA LEU A 203 -16.31 -12.43 13.18
C LEU A 203 -16.07 -13.53 12.14
N VAL A 204 -16.34 -13.26 10.86
CA VAL A 204 -16.07 -14.19 9.75
C VAL A 204 -14.57 -14.40 9.54
N SER A 205 -13.73 -13.40 9.79
CA SER A 205 -12.29 -13.50 9.61
C SER A 205 -11.60 -14.42 10.64
N ILE A 206 -12.16 -14.58 11.85
CA ILE A 206 -11.60 -15.43 12.91
C ILE A 206 -11.46 -16.90 12.48
N PRO A 207 -12.50 -17.62 12.02
CA PRO A 207 -12.38 -18.98 11.52
C PRO A 207 -11.39 -19.09 10.34
N ILE A 208 -11.38 -18.10 9.45
CA ILE A 208 -10.45 -18.05 8.32
C ILE A 208 -9.00 -17.90 8.80
N LEU A 209 -8.76 -17.09 9.81
CA LEU A 209 -7.45 -16.94 10.44
C LEU A 209 -6.99 -18.24 11.05
N LEU A 210 -7.85 -18.91 11.81
CA LEU A 210 -7.56 -20.17 12.51
C LEU A 210 -7.48 -21.39 11.57
N SER A 211 -7.92 -21.28 10.31
CA SER A 211 -7.95 -22.40 9.36
C SER A 211 -6.57 -22.87 8.87
N LYS A 212 -5.51 -22.07 9.04
CA LYS A 212 -4.16 -22.37 8.54
C LYS A 212 -3.12 -22.30 9.65
N PRO A 213 -2.34 -23.37 9.88
CA PRO A 213 -1.35 -23.43 10.97
C PRO A 213 -0.34 -22.27 10.93
N TYR A 214 0.16 -21.88 9.75
CA TYR A 214 1.15 -20.81 9.62
C TYR A 214 0.65 -19.44 10.08
N ARG A 215 -0.69 -19.19 10.06
CA ARG A 215 -1.28 -17.94 10.55
C ARG A 215 -1.34 -17.91 12.05
N ILE A 216 -1.70 -19.05 12.63
CA ILE A 216 -1.70 -19.25 14.09
C ILE A 216 -0.27 -19.11 14.62
N GLU A 217 0.71 -19.75 13.96
CA GLU A 217 2.12 -19.66 14.29
C GLU A 217 2.64 -18.21 14.31
N ARG A 218 2.26 -17.37 13.33
CA ARG A 218 2.61 -15.95 13.32
C ARG A 218 2.03 -15.17 14.51
N ILE A 219 0.85 -15.51 14.97
CA ILE A 219 0.23 -14.89 16.15
C ILE A 219 0.90 -15.41 17.42
N LEU A 220 1.11 -16.71 17.54
CA LEU A 220 1.77 -17.31 18.70
C LEU A 220 3.22 -16.82 18.84
N SER A 221 3.96 -16.69 17.72
CA SER A 221 5.31 -16.16 17.72
C SER A 221 5.40 -14.67 18.11
N TYR A 222 4.32 -13.91 17.96
CA TYR A 222 4.23 -12.56 18.48
C TYR A 222 4.17 -12.52 20.00
N PHE A 223 3.45 -13.46 20.63
CA PHE A 223 3.37 -13.57 22.10
C PHE A 223 4.53 -14.34 22.71
N ASN A 224 5.16 -15.26 21.97
CA ASN A 224 6.32 -16.05 22.38
C ASN A 224 7.45 -15.96 21.35
N PRO A 225 8.25 -14.89 21.37
CA PRO A 225 9.28 -14.63 20.36
C PRO A 225 10.53 -15.56 20.45
N THR A 226 10.56 -16.52 21.36
CA THR A 226 11.69 -17.44 21.58
C THR A 226 11.85 -18.54 20.52
N ASP A 227 10.91 -18.67 19.60
CA ASP A 227 10.94 -19.73 18.58
C ASP A 227 11.77 -19.31 17.37
N ILE A 228 13.04 -19.76 17.35
CA ILE A 228 14.12 -19.32 16.43
C ILE A 228 13.87 -19.73 14.95
N LYS A 229 12.84 -20.50 14.64
CA LYS A 229 12.61 -21.05 13.28
C LYS A 229 11.49 -20.37 12.48
N THR A 230 10.82 -19.36 13.02
CA THR A 230 9.55 -18.85 12.51
C THR A 230 9.52 -17.34 12.27
N ALA A 231 8.34 -16.80 12.06
CA ALA A 231 8.10 -15.35 11.99
C ALA A 231 8.59 -14.60 13.26
N GLY A 232 8.70 -15.28 14.40
CA GLY A 232 9.30 -14.76 15.63
C GLY A 232 10.78 -14.41 15.48
N TYR A 233 11.54 -15.20 14.74
CA TYR A 233 12.93 -14.91 14.43
C TYR A 233 13.09 -13.59 13.68
N GLN A 234 12.26 -13.35 12.64
CA GLN A 234 12.31 -12.12 11.88
C GLN A 234 12.01 -10.89 12.74
N ALA A 235 10.96 -10.98 13.59
CA ALA A 235 10.62 -9.91 14.51
C ALA A 235 11.73 -9.66 15.54
N HIS A 236 12.32 -10.72 16.09
CA HIS A 236 13.42 -10.62 17.05
C HIS A 236 14.66 -9.98 16.42
N GLN A 237 15.09 -10.41 15.21
CA GLN A 237 16.24 -9.83 14.52
C GLN A 237 15.98 -8.36 14.12
N SER A 238 14.75 -8.00 13.76
CA SER A 238 14.43 -6.59 13.49
C SER A 238 14.55 -5.71 14.72
N LEU A 239 14.19 -6.20 15.91
CA LEU A 239 14.38 -5.47 17.17
C LEU A 239 15.86 -5.36 17.57
N ILE A 240 16.66 -6.40 17.34
CA ILE A 240 18.12 -6.35 17.53
C ILE A 240 18.73 -5.30 16.62
N SER A 241 18.36 -5.31 15.33
CA SER A 241 18.79 -4.31 14.34
C SER A 241 18.51 -2.87 14.82
N LEU A 242 17.27 -2.60 15.24
CA LEU A 242 16.90 -1.29 15.80
C LEU A 242 17.69 -0.94 17.07
N GLY A 243 17.92 -1.92 17.95
CA GLY A 243 18.71 -1.76 19.17
C GLY A 243 20.18 -1.39 18.88
N HIS A 244 20.82 -2.07 17.90
CA HIS A 244 22.17 -1.77 17.46
C HIS A 244 22.28 -0.34 16.89
N GLY A 245 21.28 0.12 16.14
CA GLY A 245 21.28 1.46 15.57
C GLY A 245 21.20 2.58 16.58
N GLY A 246 20.54 2.36 17.72
CA GLY A 246 20.38 3.38 18.76
C GLY A 246 19.82 4.70 18.21
N TRP A 247 20.33 5.82 18.73
CA TRP A 247 19.82 7.15 18.35
C TRP A 247 20.36 7.64 16.99
N PHE A 248 21.62 7.36 16.64
CA PHE A 248 22.30 7.96 15.49
C PHE A 248 22.79 6.96 14.44
N GLY A 249 22.58 5.66 14.66
CA GLY A 249 22.97 4.60 13.75
C GLY A 249 24.42 4.18 13.84
N VAL A 250 24.73 3.05 13.23
CA VAL A 250 26.09 2.51 13.12
C VAL A 250 26.85 3.02 11.89
N GLY A 251 26.17 3.80 11.03
CA GLY A 251 26.68 4.31 9.77
C GLY A 251 26.15 3.57 8.54
N LEU A 252 26.03 4.30 7.43
CA LEU A 252 25.58 3.75 6.14
C LEU A 252 26.50 2.58 5.71
N GLY A 253 25.87 1.48 5.30
CA GLY A 253 26.57 0.28 4.86
C GLY A 253 27.11 -0.61 5.99
N SER A 254 27.00 -0.20 7.27
CA SER A 254 27.62 -0.89 8.41
C SER A 254 26.66 -1.81 9.19
N SER A 255 25.42 -2.00 8.72
CA SER A 255 24.49 -2.95 9.34
C SER A 255 25.07 -4.36 9.35
N ILE A 256 24.96 -5.05 10.49
CA ILE A 256 25.37 -6.44 10.67
C ILE A 256 24.20 -7.37 10.28
N GLU A 257 22.98 -6.97 10.64
CA GLU A 257 21.79 -7.80 10.47
C GLU A 257 21.45 -8.10 8.99
N LYS A 258 21.83 -7.22 8.06
CA LYS A 258 21.67 -7.47 6.61
C LYS A 258 22.52 -8.61 6.07
N ASN A 259 23.56 -9.05 6.79
CA ASN A 259 24.47 -10.10 6.39
C ASN A 259 23.92 -11.49 6.77
N GLN A 260 22.72 -11.83 6.32
CA GLN A 260 22.00 -13.11 6.49
C GLN A 260 21.38 -13.36 7.89
N PHE A 261 21.52 -12.46 8.85
CA PHE A 261 20.84 -12.60 10.13
C PHE A 261 19.35 -12.26 10.01
N LEU A 262 19.02 -11.16 9.32
CA LEU A 262 17.64 -10.78 9.04
C LEU A 262 17.21 -11.29 7.66
N PRO A 263 16.23 -12.22 7.57
CA PRO A 263 15.73 -12.70 6.28
C PRO A 263 15.05 -11.57 5.48
N THR A 264 15.34 -11.50 4.18
CA THR A 264 14.75 -10.53 3.23
C THR A 264 14.81 -9.07 3.69
N PRO A 265 15.98 -8.55 4.12
CA PRO A 265 16.11 -7.23 4.73
C PRO A 265 15.72 -6.09 3.78
N HIS A 266 15.79 -6.30 2.46
CA HIS A 266 15.49 -5.32 1.42
C HIS A 266 13.99 -5.23 1.05
N THR A 267 13.13 -6.09 1.59
CA THR A 267 11.68 -6.10 1.33
C THR A 267 10.87 -5.52 2.50
N ASP A 268 10.27 -6.35 3.32
CA ASP A 268 9.36 -5.98 4.41
C ASP A 268 10.08 -5.53 5.69
N PHE A 269 11.38 -5.80 5.83
CA PHE A 269 12.18 -5.39 6.98
C PHE A 269 13.20 -4.27 6.69
N ILE A 270 13.09 -3.58 5.56
CA ILE A 270 14.03 -2.50 5.20
C ILE A 270 14.07 -1.38 6.25
N PHE A 271 12.94 -1.13 6.93
CA PHE A 271 12.85 -0.14 8.00
C PHE A 271 13.74 -0.48 9.20
N ALA A 272 13.98 -1.78 9.48
CA ALA A 272 14.94 -2.22 10.50
C ALA A 272 16.38 -1.83 10.11
N ILE A 273 16.77 -2.11 8.87
CA ILE A 273 18.11 -1.74 8.37
C ILE A 273 18.31 -0.22 8.36
N ILE A 274 17.28 0.54 8.00
CA ILE A 274 17.32 2.00 8.08
C ILE A 274 17.54 2.47 9.53
N GLY A 275 16.81 1.85 10.47
CA GLY A 275 16.99 2.15 11.90
C GLY A 275 18.36 1.74 12.43
N GLU A 276 18.96 0.64 11.93
CA GLU A 276 20.31 0.23 12.30
C GLU A 276 21.37 1.17 11.73
N GLU A 277 21.34 1.45 10.43
CA GLU A 277 22.38 2.24 9.77
C GLU A 277 22.31 3.73 10.07
N LEU A 278 21.13 4.33 10.06
CA LEU A 278 20.91 5.76 10.26
C LEU A 278 20.45 6.10 11.68
N GLY A 279 20.02 5.10 12.46
CA GLY A 279 19.51 5.28 13.80
C GLY A 279 18.07 5.80 13.85
N PHE A 280 17.58 5.97 15.06
CA PHE A 280 16.21 6.44 15.30
C PHE A 280 16.01 7.87 14.77
N MET A 281 16.91 8.81 15.09
CA MET A 281 16.75 10.24 14.78
C MET A 281 16.97 10.58 13.31
N LEU A 282 17.94 9.97 12.64
CA LEU A 282 18.31 10.31 11.25
C LEU A 282 17.68 9.37 10.23
N GLY A 283 17.20 8.20 10.65
CA GLY A 283 16.58 7.19 9.78
C GLY A 283 15.07 7.04 10.02
N SER A 284 14.70 6.47 11.17
CA SER A 284 13.31 6.06 11.43
C SER A 284 12.35 7.24 11.50
N VAL A 285 12.68 8.29 12.28
CA VAL A 285 11.83 9.47 12.46
C VAL A 285 11.64 10.26 11.15
N PRO A 286 12.69 10.60 10.37
CA PRO A 286 12.51 11.33 9.12
C PRO A 286 11.63 10.59 8.11
N ILE A 287 11.77 9.26 7.97
CA ILE A 287 10.94 8.48 7.04
C ILE A 287 9.47 8.53 7.45
N LEU A 288 9.15 8.26 8.71
CA LEU A 288 7.77 8.32 9.19
C LEU A 288 7.20 9.74 9.11
N THR A 289 8.03 10.75 9.36
CA THR A 289 7.65 12.16 9.19
C THR A 289 7.34 12.49 7.72
N LEU A 290 8.12 12.00 6.76
CA LEU A 290 7.83 12.18 5.34
C LEU A 290 6.48 11.54 4.95
N PHE A 291 6.17 10.34 5.41
CA PHE A 291 4.86 9.72 5.18
C PHE A 291 3.73 10.53 5.82
N LEU A 292 3.93 11.04 7.03
CA LEU A 292 2.96 11.92 7.69
C LEU A 292 2.76 13.22 6.90
N LEU A 293 3.83 13.84 6.40
CA LEU A 293 3.74 15.05 5.57
C LEU A 293 3.01 14.77 4.24
N ILE A 294 3.28 13.63 3.59
CA ILE A 294 2.55 13.19 2.38
C ILE A 294 1.07 13.04 2.70
N PHE A 295 0.72 12.39 3.81
CA PHE A 295 -0.66 12.23 4.25
C PHE A 295 -1.34 13.58 4.51
N LEU A 296 -0.71 14.48 5.28
CA LEU A 296 -1.26 15.79 5.59
C LEU A 296 -1.47 16.64 4.32
N ARG A 297 -0.54 16.57 3.35
CA ARG A 297 -0.71 17.23 2.04
C ARG A 297 -1.86 16.61 1.24
N GLY A 298 -2.01 15.29 1.25
CA GLY A 298 -3.12 14.62 0.59
C GLY A 298 -4.48 14.99 1.18
N ILE A 299 -4.60 15.08 2.51
CA ILE A 299 -5.81 15.57 3.18
C ILE A 299 -6.06 17.05 2.85
N LYS A 300 -5.02 17.87 2.77
CA LYS A 300 -5.18 19.27 2.31
C LYS A 300 -5.70 19.33 0.88
N ILE A 301 -5.15 18.54 -0.04
CA ILE A 301 -5.59 18.43 -1.42
C ILE A 301 -7.07 18.01 -1.48
N SER A 302 -7.49 17.03 -0.68
CA SER A 302 -8.89 16.60 -0.64
C SER A 302 -9.84 17.72 -0.18
N LYS A 303 -9.45 18.51 0.82
CA LYS A 303 -10.26 19.65 1.32
C LYS A 303 -10.36 20.78 0.30
N GLU A 304 -9.36 20.97 -0.55
CA GLU A 304 -9.32 22.00 -1.59
C GLU A 304 -10.01 21.54 -2.90
N CYS A 305 -10.26 20.24 -3.07
CA CYS A 305 -10.94 19.68 -4.25
C CYS A 305 -12.44 19.95 -4.19
N THR A 306 -13.04 20.29 -5.36
CA THR A 306 -14.49 20.53 -5.48
C THR A 306 -15.25 19.30 -5.97
N ASP A 307 -14.59 18.36 -6.63
CA ASP A 307 -15.20 17.15 -7.17
C ASP A 307 -15.21 16.06 -6.08
N PRO A 308 -16.37 15.51 -5.68
CA PRO A 308 -16.46 14.51 -4.62
C PRO A 308 -15.74 13.19 -4.92
N PHE A 309 -15.69 12.77 -6.18
CA PHE A 309 -14.86 11.63 -6.55
C PHE A 309 -13.38 11.92 -6.26
N GLY A 310 -12.90 13.10 -6.63
CA GLY A 310 -11.55 13.56 -6.33
C GLY A 310 -11.27 13.63 -4.82
N VAL A 311 -12.23 14.11 -4.02
CA VAL A 311 -12.13 14.14 -2.55
C VAL A 311 -11.92 12.73 -1.98
N LEU A 312 -12.81 11.79 -2.33
CA LEU A 312 -12.76 10.41 -1.85
C LEU A 312 -11.46 9.71 -2.28
N LEU A 313 -11.06 9.92 -3.53
CA LEU A 313 -9.85 9.33 -4.08
C LEU A 313 -8.59 9.90 -3.41
N ALA A 314 -8.52 11.22 -3.18
CA ALA A 314 -7.40 11.85 -2.50
C ALA A 314 -7.26 11.36 -1.05
N VAL A 315 -8.36 11.22 -0.30
CA VAL A 315 -8.35 10.64 1.04
C VAL A 315 -7.91 9.19 0.98
N GLY A 316 -8.51 8.37 0.09
CA GLY A 316 -8.19 6.95 -0.04
C GLY A 316 -6.72 6.71 -0.35
N ILE A 317 -6.13 7.44 -1.30
CA ILE A 317 -4.70 7.35 -1.65
C ILE A 317 -3.83 7.75 -0.45
N SER A 318 -4.17 8.85 0.22
CA SER A 318 -3.39 9.36 1.35
C SER A 318 -3.40 8.38 2.52
N VAL A 319 -4.57 7.83 2.86
CA VAL A 319 -4.71 6.80 3.90
C VAL A 319 -3.99 5.52 3.51
N ASN A 320 -4.06 5.10 2.24
CA ASN A 320 -3.34 3.92 1.78
C ASN A 320 -1.83 4.03 2.03
N LEU A 321 -1.21 5.16 1.66
CA LEU A 321 0.24 5.33 1.79
C LEU A 321 0.69 5.34 3.26
N ILE A 322 0.01 6.11 4.11
CA ILE A 322 0.37 6.19 5.52
C ILE A 322 0.11 4.89 6.26
N LEU A 323 -1.01 4.22 5.97
CA LEU A 323 -1.39 2.97 6.62
C LEU A 323 -0.35 1.86 6.35
N TYR A 324 0.06 1.68 5.08
CA TYR A 324 1.09 0.68 4.74
C TYR A 324 2.44 1.00 5.39
N ALA A 325 2.85 2.28 5.42
CA ALA A 325 4.10 2.69 6.04
C ALA A 325 4.10 2.46 7.55
N PHE A 326 3.02 2.88 8.24
CA PHE A 326 2.93 2.75 9.68
C PHE A 326 2.70 1.31 10.14
N VAL A 327 1.96 0.50 9.39
CA VAL A 327 1.82 -0.94 9.67
C VAL A 327 3.17 -1.64 9.50
N ASN A 328 3.94 -1.34 8.44
CA ASN A 328 5.29 -1.89 8.29
C ASN A 328 6.20 -1.49 9.47
N ALA A 329 6.23 -0.20 9.83
CA ALA A 329 7.00 0.27 10.99
C ALA A 329 6.56 -0.42 12.29
N ALA A 330 5.24 -0.59 12.51
CA ALA A 330 4.70 -1.26 13.70
C ALA A 330 5.09 -2.74 13.77
N VAL A 331 5.16 -3.42 12.61
CA VAL A 331 5.66 -4.81 12.54
C VAL A 331 7.14 -4.88 12.90
N VAL A 332 7.95 -4.01 12.31
CA VAL A 332 9.41 -3.98 12.53
C VAL A 332 9.76 -3.61 13.98
N THR A 333 8.97 -2.74 14.60
CA THR A 333 9.13 -2.37 16.03
C THR A 333 8.46 -3.34 17.01
N GLY A 334 7.92 -4.46 16.53
CA GLY A 334 7.28 -5.46 17.38
C GLY A 334 5.93 -5.05 17.98
N LEU A 335 5.30 -3.96 17.49
CA LEU A 335 3.96 -3.54 17.93
C LEU A 335 2.84 -4.34 17.25
N LEU A 336 3.12 -4.94 16.10
CA LEU A 336 2.19 -5.80 15.37
C LEU A 336 2.89 -7.11 14.97
N PRO A 337 2.14 -8.22 14.81
CA PRO A 337 2.70 -9.46 14.30
C PRO A 337 3.21 -9.32 12.86
N VAL A 338 4.16 -10.16 12.46
CA VAL A 338 4.77 -10.11 11.12
C VAL A 338 3.72 -10.29 10.03
N THR A 339 3.57 -9.29 9.17
CA THR A 339 2.56 -9.24 8.09
C THR A 339 3.13 -9.50 6.70
N GLY A 340 4.41 -9.18 6.46
CA GLY A 340 5.05 -9.25 5.15
C GLY A 340 4.58 -8.15 4.19
N LEU A 341 4.12 -7.01 4.71
CA LEU A 341 3.72 -5.85 3.91
C LEU A 341 4.92 -4.93 3.68
N PRO A 342 5.27 -4.62 2.42
CA PRO A 342 6.39 -3.74 2.13
C PRO A 342 6.07 -2.28 2.43
N MET A 343 7.06 -1.50 2.83
CA MET A 343 6.93 -0.05 3.00
C MET A 343 6.87 0.63 1.63
N PRO A 344 5.83 1.43 1.32
CA PRO A 344 5.67 2.07 0.01
C PRO A 344 6.89 2.90 -0.39
N MET A 345 7.33 2.82 -1.64
CA MET A 345 8.44 3.60 -2.23
C MET A 345 9.82 3.39 -1.61
N VAL A 346 9.92 2.71 -0.47
CA VAL A 346 11.19 2.44 0.24
C VAL A 346 11.63 0.99 0.04
N SER A 347 10.72 0.03 0.24
CA SER A 347 11.02 -1.40 0.08
C SER A 347 11.23 -1.81 -1.37
N TYR A 348 12.02 -2.84 -1.57
CA TYR A 348 12.09 -3.53 -2.87
C TYR A 348 10.71 -4.09 -3.20
N GLY A 349 10.11 -3.56 -4.25
CA GLY A 349 8.79 -3.98 -4.71
C GLY A 349 8.74 -4.07 -6.23
N GLY A 350 7.91 -4.99 -6.74
CA GLY A 350 7.61 -5.08 -8.16
C GLY A 350 6.56 -4.06 -8.57
N SER A 351 5.34 -4.54 -8.73
CA SER A 351 4.15 -3.75 -9.07
C SER A 351 3.78 -2.71 -8.02
N GLY A 352 4.07 -2.97 -6.73
CA GLY A 352 3.72 -2.05 -5.64
C GLY A 352 4.31 -0.65 -5.81
N MET A 353 5.57 -0.54 -6.29
CA MET A 353 6.21 0.75 -6.60
C MET A 353 5.44 1.50 -7.70
N VAL A 354 5.11 0.79 -8.79
CA VAL A 354 4.39 1.38 -9.94
C VAL A 354 3.02 1.86 -9.51
N VAL A 355 2.26 1.04 -8.78
CA VAL A 355 0.92 1.37 -8.30
C VAL A 355 0.95 2.54 -7.31
N ASN A 356 1.91 2.58 -6.38
CA ASN A 356 2.02 3.68 -5.42
C ASN A 356 2.36 5.00 -6.11
N LEU A 357 3.32 5.03 -7.07
CA LEU A 357 3.64 6.24 -7.81
C LEU A 357 2.52 6.66 -8.79
N ALA A 358 1.79 5.70 -9.36
CA ALA A 358 0.57 6.00 -10.13
C ALA A 358 -0.49 6.69 -9.26
N MET A 359 -0.74 6.19 -8.05
CA MET A 359 -1.65 6.83 -7.09
C MET A 359 -1.20 8.26 -6.71
N ILE A 360 0.11 8.45 -6.53
CA ILE A 360 0.66 9.80 -6.29
C ILE A 360 0.46 10.71 -7.51
N GLY A 361 0.64 10.20 -8.73
CA GLY A 361 0.34 10.93 -9.96
C GLY A 361 -1.11 11.42 -10.01
N ILE A 362 -2.06 10.56 -9.62
CA ILE A 362 -3.48 10.92 -9.49
C ILE A 362 -3.67 12.00 -8.41
N LEU A 363 -3.03 11.85 -7.25
CA LEU A 363 -3.12 12.83 -6.16
C LEU A 363 -2.59 14.21 -6.58
N LEU A 364 -1.48 14.24 -7.33
CA LEU A 364 -0.95 15.46 -7.93
C LEU A 364 -1.90 16.05 -9.00
N ASN A 365 -2.55 15.20 -9.80
CA ASN A 365 -3.55 15.65 -10.77
C ASN A 365 -4.78 16.27 -10.07
N ILE A 366 -5.29 15.64 -9.01
CA ILE A 366 -6.37 16.21 -8.18
C ILE A 366 -5.96 17.57 -7.61
N SER A 367 -4.68 17.73 -7.23
CA SER A 367 -4.20 19.01 -6.69
C SER A 367 -4.26 20.17 -7.70
N GLN A 368 -4.34 19.89 -9.00
CA GLN A 368 -4.52 20.91 -10.05
C GLN A 368 -5.98 21.42 -10.12
N ALA A 369 -6.94 20.62 -9.63
CA ALA A 369 -8.37 20.97 -9.60
C ALA A 369 -8.77 21.77 -8.34
N ARG A 370 -7.84 22.55 -7.77
CA ARG A 370 -8.06 23.37 -6.57
C ARG A 370 -9.06 24.50 -6.83
N ARG A 371 -9.79 24.90 -5.79
CA ARG A 371 -10.60 26.12 -5.78
C ARG A 371 -9.71 27.33 -6.02
N THR A 372 -10.01 28.13 -7.02
CA THR A 372 -9.51 29.52 -7.11
C THR A 372 -10.10 30.29 -5.94
N VAL A 373 -9.30 31.15 -5.31
CA VAL A 373 -9.59 31.86 -4.05
C VAL A 373 -10.90 32.72 -4.09
N GLY A 374 -11.51 32.88 -5.26
CA GLY A 374 -12.74 33.68 -5.45
C GLY A 374 -14.07 32.93 -5.23
N ASN A 375 -14.09 31.63 -5.09
CA ASN A 375 -15.35 30.83 -5.06
C ASN A 375 -15.53 30.03 -3.76
N ARG A 376 -15.38 30.73 -2.61
CA ARG A 376 -15.47 30.11 -1.27
C ARG A 376 -16.89 29.70 -0.82
N ASN A 377 -17.94 30.13 -1.55
CA ASN A 377 -19.33 30.11 -1.02
C ASN A 377 -20.19 28.91 -1.44
N THR A 378 -19.67 27.86 -2.09
CA THR A 378 -20.51 26.75 -2.59
C THR A 378 -20.19 25.37 -2.00
N TRP A 379 -19.39 25.29 -0.94
CA TRP A 379 -19.22 24.01 -0.25
C TRP A 379 -20.17 23.93 0.95
N SER A 380 -21.28 23.22 0.80
CA SER A 380 -21.95 22.60 1.94
C SER A 380 -21.21 21.28 2.24
N PRO A 381 -20.82 20.99 3.49
CA PRO A 381 -20.44 19.64 3.86
C PRO A 381 -21.55 18.69 3.41
N LEU A 382 -21.17 17.45 3.03
CA LEU A 382 -22.13 16.38 2.85
C LEU A 382 -23.07 16.43 4.06
N PRO A 383 -24.41 16.46 3.90
CA PRO A 383 -25.31 16.60 5.02
C PRO A 383 -25.09 15.40 5.96
N TYR A 384 -24.35 15.63 7.04
CA TYR A 384 -24.38 14.73 8.18
C TYR A 384 -25.79 14.82 8.75
N GLY A 385 -26.54 13.74 8.69
CA GLY A 385 -27.90 13.51 9.07
C GLY A 385 -28.57 14.55 9.96
N GLN A 386 -29.65 15.11 9.48
CA GLN A 386 -30.80 15.45 10.32
C GLN A 386 -31.68 14.23 10.47
#